data_8a35d079f014db9257657c171af810be
#
_entry.id   8a35d079f014db9257657c171af810be
#
_cell.length_a   1.000
_cell.length_b   1.000
_cell.length_c   1.000
_cell.angle_alpha   90.00
_cell.angle_beta   90.00
_cell.angle_gamma   90.00
#
_symmetry.space_group_name_H-M   'P 1'
#
loop_
_entity.id
_entity.type
_entity.pdbx_description
1 polymer ?
#
loop_
_entity_poly.entity_id
_entity_poly.type
_entity_poly.pdbx_seq_one_letter_code
_entity_poly.pdbx_strand_id
1 'polypeptide(L)'
;MRLFSIILCCAVQAALGYDGPPPLTEVDGRSPIRMGGEMLGGYRSYYVHRGEKMGADSTEGQISGGASLSDSWAVSGELFAIRNWQGRHFSQATLHGEVQYYLADECTAGLFVNGQWYDSCPLKNGAEPGLSLKWNPTPSWSFRGSFLYDSGQEGAYSQWGVTWQPLLCESVAMVNTVSLGFAHDYLG
;
A
#
# COMPACT_ATOMS: atom_id res chain seq x y z
N MET A 1 16.59 -20.60 17.53
CA MET A 1 16.80 -19.14 17.35
C MET A 1 16.57 -18.89 15.86
N ARG A 2 15.35 -18.50 15.47
CA ARG A 2 15.03 -18.27 14.06
C ARG A 2 15.54 -16.88 13.67
N LEU A 3 16.22 -16.77 12.54
CA LEU A 3 16.74 -15.51 12.02
C LEU A 3 15.58 -14.59 11.64
N PHE A 4 15.56 -13.39 12.19
CA PHE A 4 14.72 -12.32 11.68
C PHE A 4 15.30 -11.86 10.33
N SER A 5 14.55 -12.05 9.25
CA SER A 5 14.92 -11.47 7.96
C SER A 5 14.51 -9.99 7.96
N ILE A 6 15.50 -9.11 7.97
CA ILE A 6 15.27 -7.67 7.80
C ILE A 6 15.39 -7.36 6.32
N ILE A 7 14.34 -6.79 5.76
CA ILE A 7 14.27 -6.41 4.35
C ILE A 7 14.27 -4.89 4.26
N LEU A 8 15.31 -4.35 3.65
CA LEU A 8 15.40 -2.92 3.33
C LEU A 8 14.99 -2.72 1.88
N CYS A 9 13.88 -2.02 1.64
CA CYS A 9 13.45 -1.63 0.30
C CYS A 9 13.52 -0.10 0.18
N CYS A 10 14.30 0.38 -0.78
CA CYS A 10 14.36 1.79 -1.13
C CYS A 10 13.78 1.97 -2.53
N ALA A 11 12.72 2.76 -2.66
CA ALA A 11 12.15 3.16 -3.93
C ALA A 11 12.23 4.68 -4.08
N VAL A 12 12.74 5.13 -5.22
CA VAL A 12 12.72 6.54 -5.62
C VAL A 12 11.82 6.64 -6.83
N GLN A 13 10.75 7.41 -6.69
CA GLN A 13 9.81 7.67 -7.79
C GLN A 13 9.78 9.17 -8.05
N ALA A 14 9.87 9.56 -9.31
CA ALA A 14 9.61 10.93 -9.76
C ALA A 14 8.18 10.96 -10.32
N ALA A 15 7.28 11.68 -9.66
CA ALA A 15 5.94 11.92 -10.16
C ALA A 15 5.92 13.27 -10.90
N LEU A 16 5.59 13.22 -12.17
CA LEU A 16 5.35 14.41 -12.99
C LEU A 16 3.85 14.69 -12.98
N GLY A 17 3.46 15.88 -12.51
CA GLY A 17 2.07 16.33 -12.57
C GLY A 17 1.19 15.74 -11.46
N TYR A 18 1.59 15.85 -10.20
CA TYR A 18 0.69 15.62 -9.09
C TYR A 18 -0.20 16.86 -8.92
N ASP A 19 -1.33 16.86 -9.61
CA ASP A 19 -2.46 17.67 -9.16
C ASP A 19 -3.00 16.97 -7.90
N GLY A 20 -2.72 17.54 -6.75
CA GLY A 20 -3.36 17.11 -5.50
C GLY A 20 -4.88 17.07 -5.68
N PRO A 21 -5.62 16.32 -4.86
CA PRO A 21 -7.07 16.29 -4.98
C PRO A 21 -7.58 17.73 -5.05
N PRO A 22 -8.51 18.04 -5.99
CA PRO A 22 -8.97 19.40 -6.21
C PRO A 22 -9.41 20.02 -4.89
N PRO A 23 -9.12 21.31 -4.65
CA PRO A 23 -9.55 21.98 -3.44
C PRO A 23 -11.06 21.84 -3.34
N LEU A 24 -11.51 21.33 -2.19
CA LEU A 24 -12.91 21.01 -1.95
C LEU A 24 -13.68 22.33 -1.86
N THR A 25 -14.49 22.61 -2.86
CA THR A 25 -15.49 23.68 -2.77
C THR A 25 -16.50 23.28 -1.69
N GLU A 26 -16.55 24.05 -0.62
CA GLU A 26 -17.63 23.99 0.37
C GLU A 26 -18.97 24.18 -0.36
N VAL A 27 -19.76 23.11 -0.41
CA VAL A 27 -21.14 23.16 -0.85
C VAL A 27 -22.00 22.90 0.36
N ASP A 28 -22.64 23.98 0.82
CA ASP A 28 -23.79 24.01 1.75
C ASP A 28 -23.84 22.92 2.84
N GLY A 29 -23.27 23.20 4.02
CA GLY A 29 -23.75 22.74 5.34
C GLY A 29 -23.98 21.25 5.60
N ARG A 30 -23.69 20.38 4.64
CA ARG A 30 -23.68 18.92 4.78
C ARG A 30 -22.26 18.46 4.48
N SER A 31 -21.64 17.75 5.42
CA SER A 31 -20.34 17.11 5.16
C SER A 31 -20.46 16.28 3.87
N PRO A 32 -19.88 16.72 2.75
CA PRO A 32 -20.02 15.98 1.52
C PRO A 32 -19.27 14.66 1.66
N ILE A 33 -19.93 13.54 1.33
CA ILE A 33 -19.24 12.28 1.14
C ILE A 33 -18.23 12.52 0.01
N ARG A 34 -16.95 12.52 0.35
CA ARG A 34 -15.88 12.71 -0.61
C ARG A 34 -15.51 11.35 -1.15
N MET A 35 -15.61 11.19 -2.46
CA MET A 35 -15.25 9.95 -3.15
C MET A 35 -14.13 10.24 -4.13
N GLY A 36 -13.17 9.32 -4.21
CA GLY A 36 -12.07 9.39 -5.17
C GLY A 36 -11.63 8.00 -5.59
N GLY A 37 -10.98 7.93 -6.73
CA GLY A 37 -10.42 6.68 -7.24
C GLY A 37 -9.28 6.95 -8.20
N GLU A 38 -8.41 5.94 -8.34
CA GLU A 38 -7.22 5.98 -9.17
C GLU A 38 -7.06 4.65 -9.90
N MET A 39 -6.52 4.72 -11.11
CA MET A 39 -6.11 3.54 -11.88
C MET A 39 -4.66 3.73 -12.29
N LEU A 40 -3.83 2.74 -11.99
CA LEU A 40 -2.41 2.71 -12.33
C LEU A 40 -2.11 1.45 -13.14
N GLY A 41 -1.12 1.56 -14.03
CA GLY A 41 -0.56 0.43 -14.75
C GLY A 41 0.93 0.61 -14.89
N GLY A 42 1.68 -0.48 -14.87
CA GLY A 42 3.13 -0.39 -14.88
C GLY A 42 3.82 -1.65 -15.38
N TYR A 43 5.12 -1.50 -15.59
CA TYR A 43 6.04 -2.57 -15.88
C TYR A 43 7.15 -2.56 -14.82
N ARG A 44 7.53 -3.77 -14.37
CA ARG A 44 8.67 -3.96 -13.46
C ARG A 44 9.65 -4.95 -14.07
N SER A 45 10.92 -4.59 -14.07
CA SER A 45 11.99 -5.50 -14.48
C SER A 45 12.14 -6.70 -13.54
N TYR A 46 11.74 -6.55 -12.29
CA TYR A 46 11.56 -7.66 -11.35
C TYR A 46 10.56 -7.29 -10.26
N TYR A 47 9.91 -8.31 -9.72
CA TYR A 47 8.94 -8.18 -8.65
C TYR A 47 9.44 -8.84 -7.38
N VAL A 48 9.37 -8.09 -6.28
CA VAL A 48 9.71 -8.57 -4.92
C VAL A 48 8.47 -8.48 -4.06
N HIS A 49 8.04 -9.58 -3.48
CA HIS A 49 6.95 -9.65 -2.52
C HIS A 49 7.51 -10.04 -1.16
N ARG A 50 7.35 -9.16 -0.17
CA ARG A 50 7.84 -9.37 1.21
C ARG A 50 9.30 -9.88 1.28
N GLY A 51 10.13 -9.34 0.38
CA GLY A 51 11.56 -9.62 0.29
C GLY A 51 11.96 -10.82 -0.54
N GLU A 52 11.02 -11.59 -1.02
CA GLU A 52 11.31 -12.65 -1.97
C GLU A 52 11.15 -12.18 -3.41
N LYS A 53 12.11 -12.52 -4.24
CA LYS A 53 12.03 -12.26 -5.67
C LYS A 53 11.07 -13.27 -6.31
N MET A 54 9.90 -12.77 -6.73
CA MET A 54 8.85 -13.59 -7.29
C MET A 54 8.97 -13.76 -8.81
N GLY A 55 9.59 -12.79 -9.49
CA GLY A 55 9.74 -12.88 -10.94
C GLY A 55 10.48 -11.71 -11.56
N ALA A 56 10.70 -11.79 -12.87
CA ALA A 56 11.27 -10.74 -13.70
C ALA A 56 10.28 -10.39 -14.83
N ASP A 57 10.42 -9.19 -15.41
CA ASP A 57 9.61 -8.72 -16.54
C ASP A 57 8.10 -8.87 -16.30
N SER A 58 7.62 -8.19 -15.28
CA SER A 58 6.22 -8.23 -14.84
C SER A 58 5.44 -7.00 -15.29
N THR A 59 4.18 -7.17 -15.66
CA THR A 59 3.22 -6.08 -15.79
C THR A 59 2.29 -6.07 -14.59
N GLU A 60 1.90 -4.87 -14.16
CA GLU A 60 0.99 -4.69 -13.04
C GLU A 60 -0.13 -3.73 -13.40
N GLY A 61 -1.25 -3.90 -12.70
CA GLY A 61 -2.38 -2.99 -12.73
C GLY A 61 -2.95 -2.83 -11.33
N GLN A 62 -3.42 -1.64 -11.02
CA GLN A 62 -4.04 -1.29 -9.76
C GLN A 62 -5.25 -0.41 -10.02
N ILE A 63 -6.33 -0.68 -9.32
CA ILE A 63 -7.50 0.17 -9.24
C ILE A 63 -7.78 0.38 -7.76
N SER A 64 -7.86 1.62 -7.34
CA SER A 64 -8.17 1.96 -5.96
C SER A 64 -9.27 3.01 -5.88
N GLY A 65 -9.99 3.03 -4.76
CA GLY A 65 -11.00 4.02 -4.50
C GLY A 65 -11.33 4.12 -3.02
N GLY A 66 -11.94 5.21 -2.63
CA GLY A 66 -12.33 5.43 -1.25
C GLY A 66 -13.39 6.50 -1.10
N ALA A 67 -13.99 6.55 0.08
CA ALA A 67 -14.97 7.54 0.46
C ALA A 67 -14.81 7.94 1.93
N SER A 68 -14.94 9.22 2.23
CA SER A 68 -15.12 9.71 3.59
C SER A 68 -16.57 9.51 4.00
N LEU A 69 -16.81 8.79 5.08
CA LEU A 69 -18.15 8.52 5.62
C LEU A 69 -18.57 9.63 6.59
N SER A 70 -17.61 10.25 7.26
CA SER A 70 -17.78 11.40 8.16
C SER A 70 -16.43 12.10 8.31
N ASP A 71 -16.37 13.12 9.16
CA ASP A 71 -15.13 13.82 9.50
C ASP A 71 -14.08 12.92 10.17
N SER A 72 -14.53 11.82 10.80
CA SER A 72 -13.65 10.91 11.53
C SER A 72 -13.48 9.54 10.87
N TRP A 73 -14.28 9.19 9.86
CA TRP A 73 -14.27 7.85 9.26
C TRP A 73 -14.16 7.89 7.75
N ALA A 74 -13.33 7.02 7.20
CA ALA A 74 -13.25 6.74 5.78
C ALA A 74 -13.17 5.24 5.51
N VAL A 75 -13.51 4.86 4.28
CA VAL A 75 -13.32 3.52 3.75
C VAL A 75 -12.54 3.60 2.46
N SER A 76 -11.70 2.60 2.22
CA SER A 76 -10.97 2.47 0.96
C SER A 76 -10.93 1.02 0.51
N GLY A 77 -10.73 0.84 -0.78
CA GLY A 77 -10.53 -0.46 -1.39
C GLY A 77 -9.56 -0.37 -2.55
N GLU A 78 -8.86 -1.47 -2.81
CA GLU A 78 -7.90 -1.57 -3.88
C GLU A 78 -7.92 -2.97 -4.46
N LEU A 79 -7.84 -3.05 -5.78
CA LEU A 79 -7.55 -4.27 -6.51
C LEU A 79 -6.19 -4.09 -7.19
N PHE A 80 -5.24 -4.92 -6.82
CA PHE A 80 -3.93 -5.00 -7.44
C PHE A 80 -3.78 -6.34 -8.15
N ALA A 81 -3.17 -6.33 -9.32
CA ALA A 81 -2.81 -7.55 -10.04
C ALA A 81 -1.45 -7.40 -10.70
N ILE A 82 -0.66 -8.45 -10.67
CA ILE A 82 0.64 -8.53 -11.33
C ILE A 82 0.79 -9.86 -12.03
N ARG A 83 1.40 -9.83 -13.21
CA ARG A 83 1.72 -11.03 -13.99
C ARG A 83 3.14 -10.96 -14.51
N ASN A 84 3.88 -12.04 -14.26
CA ASN A 84 5.21 -12.23 -14.82
C ASN A 84 5.13 -12.89 -16.21
N TRP A 85 5.95 -12.45 -17.15
CA TRP A 85 5.98 -12.94 -18.53
C TRP A 85 7.17 -13.87 -18.81
N GLN A 86 8.19 -13.89 -17.94
CA GLN A 86 9.38 -14.71 -18.11
C GLN A 86 9.50 -15.77 -17.00
N GLY A 87 9.84 -16.98 -17.38
CA GLY A 87 10.07 -18.10 -16.47
C GLY A 87 8.80 -18.81 -16.02
N ARG A 88 8.66 -19.06 -14.72
CA ARG A 88 7.42 -19.59 -14.13
C ARG A 88 6.38 -18.48 -14.23
N HIS A 89 5.31 -18.70 -14.95
CA HIS A 89 4.23 -17.73 -15.18
C HIS A 89 3.52 -17.38 -13.85
N PHE A 90 4.23 -16.70 -12.96
CA PHE A 90 3.69 -16.23 -11.69
C PHE A 90 2.65 -15.16 -11.94
N SER A 91 1.53 -15.26 -11.26
CA SER A 91 0.57 -14.17 -11.14
C SER A 91 0.09 -14.02 -9.70
N GLN A 92 -0.22 -12.81 -9.32
CA GLN A 92 -0.78 -12.46 -8.04
C GLN A 92 -1.93 -11.49 -8.25
N ALA A 93 -3.01 -11.68 -7.51
CA ALA A 93 -4.04 -10.67 -7.33
C ALA A 93 -4.25 -10.41 -5.85
N THR A 94 -4.45 -9.15 -5.50
CA THR A 94 -4.73 -8.72 -4.12
C THR A 94 -5.98 -7.85 -4.13
N LEU A 95 -6.96 -8.17 -3.30
CA LEU A 95 -8.08 -7.30 -2.99
C LEU A 95 -7.87 -6.77 -1.57
N HIS A 96 -7.75 -5.46 -1.45
CA HIS A 96 -7.60 -4.76 -0.17
C HIS A 96 -8.89 -4.03 0.17
N GLY A 97 -9.30 -4.08 1.43
CA GLY A 97 -10.37 -3.24 1.99
C GLY A 97 -9.95 -2.71 3.35
N GLU A 98 -10.15 -1.42 3.59
CA GLU A 98 -9.75 -0.76 4.83
C GLU A 98 -10.83 0.18 5.33
N VAL A 99 -11.06 0.16 6.64
CA VAL A 99 -11.82 1.17 7.38
C VAL A 99 -10.83 1.99 8.19
N GLN A 100 -10.86 3.30 8.01
CA GLN A 100 -9.92 4.25 8.61
C GLN A 100 -10.64 5.16 9.61
N TYR A 101 -9.96 5.45 10.71
CA TYR A 101 -10.38 6.41 11.72
C TYR A 101 -9.32 7.49 11.88
N TYR A 102 -9.72 8.75 11.73
CA TYR A 102 -8.85 9.91 11.91
C TYR A 102 -8.75 10.21 13.42
N LEU A 103 -7.61 9.88 14.01
CA LEU A 103 -7.30 10.17 15.42
C LEU A 103 -7.00 11.66 15.63
N ALA A 104 -6.40 12.30 14.63
CA ALA A 104 -6.09 13.72 14.53
C ALA A 104 -5.90 14.06 13.04
N ASP A 105 -5.77 15.32 12.72
CA ASP A 105 -5.58 15.80 11.34
C ASP A 105 -4.38 15.14 10.65
N GLU A 106 -3.32 14.86 11.43
CA GLU A 106 -2.11 14.23 10.92
C GLU A 106 -2.04 12.71 11.16
N CYS A 107 -2.98 12.12 11.94
CA CYS A 107 -2.87 10.74 12.39
C CYS A 107 -4.12 9.92 12.05
N THR A 108 -3.92 8.80 11.36
CA THR A 108 -4.98 7.88 10.97
C THR A 108 -4.64 6.46 11.40
N ALA A 109 -5.58 5.78 12.05
CA ALA A 109 -5.51 4.34 12.30
C ALA A 109 -6.50 3.61 11.39
N GLY A 110 -6.16 2.39 10.97
CA GLY A 110 -7.00 1.60 10.10
C GLY A 110 -7.08 0.13 10.51
N LEU A 111 -8.21 -0.47 10.19
CA LEU A 111 -8.42 -1.91 10.16
C LEU A 111 -8.56 -2.32 8.71
N PHE A 112 -7.78 -3.28 8.27
CA PHE A 112 -7.84 -3.73 6.89
C PHE A 112 -7.89 -5.25 6.78
N VAL A 113 -8.30 -5.71 5.62
CA VAL A 113 -8.17 -7.09 5.19
C VAL A 113 -7.70 -7.13 3.74
N ASN A 114 -6.70 -7.97 3.47
CA ASN A 114 -6.29 -8.32 2.12
C ASN A 114 -6.79 -9.73 1.81
N GLY A 115 -7.35 -9.94 0.62
CA GLY A 115 -7.46 -11.26 0.02
C GLY A 115 -6.30 -11.44 -0.94
N GLN A 116 -5.55 -12.54 -0.82
CA GLN A 116 -4.39 -12.84 -1.66
C GLN A 116 -4.65 -14.08 -2.50
N TRP A 117 -4.42 -13.96 -3.79
CA TRP A 117 -4.51 -15.06 -4.75
C TRP A 117 -3.20 -15.13 -5.53
N TYR A 118 -2.60 -16.30 -5.46
CA TYR A 118 -1.34 -16.61 -6.14
C TYR A 118 -1.54 -17.75 -7.12
N ASP A 119 -0.86 -17.67 -8.25
CA ASP A 119 -0.76 -18.75 -9.22
C ASP A 119 0.72 -19.00 -9.55
N SER A 120 1.06 -20.28 -9.69
CA SER A 120 2.40 -20.75 -10.10
C SER A 120 3.53 -20.35 -9.14
N CYS A 121 3.25 -20.27 -7.83
CA CYS A 121 4.26 -20.00 -6.80
C CYS A 121 4.02 -20.85 -5.53
N PRO A 122 4.99 -20.94 -4.62
CA PRO A 122 4.85 -21.71 -3.38
C PRO A 122 3.92 -21.06 -2.35
N LEU A 123 3.56 -19.79 -2.53
CA LEU A 123 2.68 -19.09 -1.60
C LEU A 123 1.23 -19.61 -1.71
N LYS A 124 0.57 -19.71 -0.57
CA LYS A 124 -0.82 -20.15 -0.48
C LYS A 124 -1.75 -18.95 -0.52
N ASN A 125 -2.89 -19.12 -1.14
CA ASN A 125 -3.97 -18.15 -1.08
C ASN A 125 -4.47 -17.98 0.35
N GLY A 126 -4.82 -16.77 0.73
CA GLY A 126 -5.26 -16.50 2.09
C GLY A 126 -5.88 -15.13 2.27
N ALA A 127 -6.36 -14.90 3.49
CA ALA A 127 -6.80 -13.61 3.95
C ALA A 127 -5.78 -13.06 4.97
N GLU A 128 -5.58 -11.75 4.92
CA GLU A 128 -4.62 -11.06 5.77
C GLU A 128 -5.31 -9.91 6.50
N PRO A 129 -6.00 -10.21 7.62
CA PRO A 129 -6.47 -9.15 8.50
C PRO A 129 -5.28 -8.41 9.12
N GLY A 130 -5.42 -7.10 9.28
CA GLY A 130 -4.33 -6.28 9.79
C GLY A 130 -4.78 -4.93 10.35
N LEU A 131 -3.79 -4.25 10.91
CA LEU A 131 -3.87 -2.91 11.46
C LEU A 131 -2.92 -2.00 10.71
N SER A 132 -3.33 -0.77 10.48
CA SER A 132 -2.50 0.27 9.88
C SER A 132 -2.45 1.51 10.78
N LEU A 133 -1.34 2.22 10.69
CA LEU A 133 -1.14 3.53 11.30
C LEU A 133 -0.44 4.42 10.28
N LYS A 134 -0.97 5.62 10.07
CA LYS A 134 -0.37 6.63 9.23
C LYS A 134 -0.27 7.93 10.03
N TRP A 135 0.91 8.55 9.98
CA TRP A 135 1.17 9.84 10.61
C TRP A 135 1.88 10.76 9.62
N ASN A 136 1.29 11.92 9.37
CA ASN A 136 1.78 12.93 8.43
C ASN A 136 2.10 14.22 9.20
N PRO A 137 3.22 14.32 9.93
CA PRO A 137 3.53 15.49 10.76
C PRO A 137 3.68 16.78 9.94
N THR A 138 3.96 16.66 8.67
CA THR A 138 3.99 17.77 7.71
C THR A 138 3.52 17.28 6.33
N PRO A 139 3.17 18.19 5.40
CA PRO A 139 2.80 17.78 4.03
C PRO A 139 3.90 17.02 3.29
N SER A 140 5.17 17.19 3.69
CA SER A 140 6.31 16.55 3.03
C SER A 140 6.74 15.23 3.67
N TRP A 141 6.22 14.87 4.83
CA TRP A 141 6.62 13.67 5.55
C TRP A 141 5.42 12.80 5.90
N SER A 142 5.55 11.51 5.59
CA SER A 142 4.57 10.49 5.96
C SER A 142 5.27 9.29 6.57
N PHE A 143 4.79 8.86 7.73
CA PHE A 143 5.19 7.63 8.41
C PHE A 143 4.03 6.64 8.31
N ARG A 144 4.32 5.40 7.95
CA ARG A 144 3.32 4.33 7.88
C ARG A 144 3.82 3.11 8.62
N GLY A 145 2.93 2.50 9.38
CA GLY A 145 3.15 1.21 10.00
C GLY A 145 1.97 0.30 9.68
N SER A 146 2.24 -0.98 9.47
CA SER A 146 1.20 -1.99 9.38
C SER A 146 1.65 -3.28 10.04
N PHE A 147 0.69 -3.99 10.58
CA PHE A 147 0.84 -5.34 11.10
C PHE A 147 -0.31 -6.19 10.54
N LEU A 148 0.01 -7.38 10.06
CA LEU A 148 -0.99 -8.30 9.54
C LEU A 148 -0.66 -9.74 9.92
N TYR A 149 -1.68 -10.58 9.91
CA TYR A 149 -1.57 -12.03 10.00
C TYR A 149 -2.02 -12.64 8.68
N ASP A 150 -1.17 -13.45 8.07
CA ASP A 150 -1.47 -14.15 6.82
C ASP A 150 -1.97 -15.57 7.14
N SER A 151 -3.26 -15.81 6.89
CA SER A 151 -3.86 -17.12 7.14
C SER A 151 -3.39 -18.19 6.14
N GLY A 152 -2.92 -17.80 4.97
CA GLY A 152 -2.39 -18.72 3.97
C GLY A 152 -1.01 -19.26 4.33
N GLN A 153 -0.15 -18.40 4.85
CA GLN A 153 1.21 -18.75 5.27
C GLN A 153 1.31 -19.09 6.77
N GLU A 154 0.23 -18.89 7.54
CA GLU A 154 0.17 -19.11 8.99
C GLU A 154 1.22 -18.30 9.75
N GLY A 155 1.49 -17.07 9.29
CA GLY A 155 2.54 -16.21 9.82
C GLY A 155 2.11 -14.76 9.95
N ALA A 156 2.89 -13.97 10.69
CA ALA A 156 2.66 -12.54 10.86
C ALA A 156 3.73 -11.73 10.10
N TYR A 157 3.32 -10.55 9.65
CA TYR A 157 4.21 -9.61 8.96
C TYR A 157 3.95 -8.19 9.44
N SER A 158 5.02 -7.45 9.67
CA SER A 158 4.91 -6.02 9.92
C SER A 158 5.79 -5.23 8.95
N GLN A 159 5.32 -4.07 8.57
CA GLN A 159 6.03 -3.16 7.69
C GLN A 159 5.97 -1.74 8.25
N TRP A 160 7.11 -1.07 8.21
CA TRP A 160 7.25 0.32 8.62
C TRP A 160 7.92 1.10 7.51
N GLY A 161 7.36 2.24 7.16
CA GLY A 161 7.85 3.05 6.06
C GLY A 161 7.86 4.52 6.40
N VAL A 162 8.82 5.21 5.78
CA VAL A 162 8.93 6.67 5.81
C VAL A 162 8.97 7.16 4.38
N THR A 163 8.08 8.07 4.06
CA THR A 163 8.06 8.76 2.78
C THR A 163 8.40 10.23 3.00
N TRP A 164 9.36 10.72 2.23
CA TRP A 164 9.71 12.13 2.14
C TRP A 164 9.42 12.65 0.75
N GLN A 165 8.62 13.70 0.68
CA GLN A 165 8.05 14.22 -0.56
C GLN A 165 8.28 15.73 -0.68
N PRO A 166 9.54 16.18 -0.93
CA PRO A 166 9.82 17.58 -1.13
C PRO A 166 9.27 18.05 -2.49
N LEU A 167 8.67 19.24 -2.49
CA LEU A 167 8.39 19.96 -3.72
C LEU A 167 9.70 20.54 -4.27
N LEU A 168 10.03 20.22 -5.50
CA LEU A 168 11.19 20.79 -6.21
C LEU A 168 10.81 22.10 -6.92
N CYS A 169 9.58 22.19 -7.39
CA CYS A 169 8.94 23.40 -7.93
C CYS A 169 7.41 23.23 -7.86
N GLU A 170 6.64 24.22 -8.33
CA GLU A 170 5.17 24.21 -8.26
C GLU A 170 4.50 22.97 -8.88
N SER A 171 5.15 22.35 -9.89
CA SER A 171 4.59 21.23 -10.65
C SER A 171 5.36 19.92 -10.48
N VAL A 172 6.44 19.89 -9.69
CA VAL A 172 7.30 18.72 -9.58
C VAL A 172 7.58 18.40 -8.11
N ALA A 173 7.22 17.21 -7.70
CA ALA A 173 7.59 16.64 -6.41
C ALA A 173 8.51 15.42 -6.60
N MET A 174 9.46 15.25 -5.71
CA MET A 174 10.26 14.04 -5.63
C MET A 174 9.71 13.17 -4.49
N VAL A 175 9.42 11.91 -4.77
CA VAL A 175 8.92 10.98 -3.75
C VAL A 175 10.02 9.98 -3.41
N ASN A 176 10.44 9.96 -2.15
CA ASN A 176 11.42 9.02 -1.64
C ASN A 176 10.76 8.19 -0.54
N THR A 177 10.77 6.88 -0.69
CA THR A 177 10.22 5.97 0.32
C THR A 177 11.27 4.95 0.74
N VAL A 178 11.42 4.81 2.05
CA VAL A 178 12.21 3.75 2.68
C VAL A 178 11.28 2.94 3.55
N SER A 179 11.29 1.62 3.39
CA SER A 179 10.49 0.73 4.22
C SER A 179 11.29 -0.45 4.74
N LEU A 180 10.92 -0.91 5.94
CA LEU A 180 11.45 -2.08 6.62
C LEU A 180 10.30 -3.06 6.86
N GLY A 181 10.53 -4.32 6.48
CA GLY A 181 9.57 -5.39 6.74
C GLY A 181 10.15 -6.42 7.70
N PHE A 182 9.33 -6.94 8.59
CA PHE A 182 9.68 -8.00 9.54
C PHE A 182 8.68 -9.14 9.38
N ALA A 183 9.19 -10.31 9.04
CA ALA A 183 8.42 -11.54 8.94
C ALA A 183 8.61 -12.36 10.21
N HIS A 184 7.54 -12.88 10.78
CA HIS A 184 7.52 -13.75 11.94
C HIS A 184 6.75 -15.02 11.62
N ASP A 185 7.44 -16.17 11.67
CA ASP A 185 6.93 -17.48 11.25
C ASP A 185 6.37 -17.49 9.81
N TYR A 186 6.84 -16.55 8.99
CA TYR A 186 6.46 -16.37 7.60
C TYR A 186 7.49 -17.09 6.72
N LEU A 187 7.05 -17.96 5.82
CA LEU A 187 7.93 -18.78 4.97
C LEU A 187 8.81 -19.76 5.79
N GLY A 188 8.22 -20.42 6.77
CA GLY A 188 8.87 -21.39 7.65
C GLY A 188 9.24 -22.72 7.01
#